data_23d6127a0bf4049b1969d85c26cd6683
#
_entry.id   23d6127a0bf4049b1969d85c26cd6683
#
_cell.length_a   1.000
_cell.length_b   1.000
_cell.length_c   1.000
_cell.angle_alpha   90.00
_cell.angle_beta   90.00
_cell.angle_gamma   90.00
#
_symmetry.space_group_name_H-M   'P 1'
#
loop_
_entity.id
_entity.type
_entity.pdbx_description
1 polymer ?
#
loop_
_entity_poly.entity_id
_entity_poly.type
_entity_poly.pdbx_seq_one_letter_code
_entity_poly.pdbx_strand_id
1 'polypeptide(L)'
;MWIKKKNKNKESYISEEELKTRFFKSMKNIIYKDRLISWMHINREFFTPELIATWIKTVSNSSTNSIDYEINRIELEKSIKKLSSGQAIFLYIMTEIIANIRYDSLIIFDEPETHLHPNAISQLINSIHSLADQFKSYCIIATHSPIIVQGILSKNIFVIKNENKVLSVTHPSLETFGENLSKITDDIFGARDTPQYFRKKIEDQIKIGYSIDDIRKSIQSDGVPLSLNLSILLQNMEIKNND
;
A
#
# COMPACT_ATOMS: atom_id res chain seq x y z
N MET A 1 -7.30 13.53 6.16
CA MET A 1 -6.46 12.84 5.17
C MET A 1 -5.78 13.87 4.31
N TRP A 2 -4.46 13.84 4.22
CA TRP A 2 -3.67 14.90 3.61
C TRP A 2 -2.81 14.30 2.50
N ILE A 3 -3.04 14.69 1.26
CA ILE A 3 -2.17 14.34 0.12
C ILE A 3 -1.22 15.51 -0.10
N LYS A 4 0.09 15.23 -0.10
CA LYS A 4 1.15 16.23 -0.25
C LYS A 4 1.07 16.91 -1.62
N LYS A 5 0.92 18.22 -1.66
CA LYS A 5 0.99 19.03 -2.89
C LYS A 5 2.33 19.77 -2.89
N LYS A 6 3.22 19.42 -3.81
CA LYS A 6 4.51 20.11 -3.95
C LYS A 6 4.30 21.42 -4.70
N ASN A 7 4.21 22.53 -3.99
CA ASN A 7 4.37 23.86 -4.58
C ASN A 7 5.77 24.38 -4.24
N LYS A 8 6.37 25.12 -5.16
CA LYS A 8 7.79 25.54 -5.15
C LYS A 8 8.32 26.16 -3.84
N ASN A 9 7.47 26.51 -2.87
CA ASN A 9 7.88 27.16 -1.60
C ASN A 9 7.07 26.79 -0.34
N LYS A 10 6.10 25.88 -0.37
CA LYS A 10 5.39 25.38 0.83
C LYS A 10 4.79 24.01 0.58
N GLU A 11 5.01 23.06 1.47
CA GLU A 11 4.24 21.83 1.54
C GLU A 11 2.79 22.20 1.88
N SER A 12 1.87 22.08 0.93
CA SER A 12 0.44 22.26 1.16
C SER A 12 -0.26 20.92 1.00
N TYR A 13 -1.07 20.58 1.96
CA TYR A 13 -1.89 19.37 1.93
C TYR A 13 -3.19 19.67 1.18
N ILE A 14 -3.68 18.71 0.41
CA ILE A 14 -4.97 18.81 -0.26
C ILE A 14 -6.05 18.61 0.81
N SER A 15 -7.00 19.53 0.92
CA SER A 15 -8.13 19.40 1.84
C SER A 15 -9.07 18.25 1.42
N GLU A 16 -9.81 17.70 2.39
CA GLU A 16 -10.83 16.68 2.10
C GLU A 16 -11.87 17.16 1.10
N GLU A 17 -12.22 18.43 1.13
CA GLU A 17 -13.17 19.05 0.20
C GLU A 17 -12.61 19.15 -1.22
N GLU A 18 -11.32 19.47 -1.36
CA GLU A 18 -10.64 19.45 -2.65
C GLU A 18 -10.56 18.04 -3.24
N LEU A 19 -10.30 17.02 -2.41
CA LEU A 19 -10.31 15.62 -2.83
C LEU A 19 -11.70 15.18 -3.33
N LYS A 20 -12.74 15.52 -2.59
CA LYS A 20 -14.13 15.23 -3.00
C LYS A 20 -14.46 15.92 -4.33
N THR A 21 -14.07 17.18 -4.49
CA THR A 21 -14.31 17.93 -5.72
C THR A 21 -13.61 17.28 -6.91
N ARG A 22 -12.35 16.87 -6.76
CA ARG A 22 -11.60 16.15 -7.80
C ARG A 22 -12.24 14.80 -8.12
N PHE A 23 -12.63 14.06 -7.10
CA PHE A 23 -13.29 12.77 -7.25
C PHE A 23 -14.55 12.87 -8.11
N PHE A 24 -15.47 13.79 -7.80
CA PHE A 24 -16.70 13.94 -8.58
C PHE A 24 -16.46 14.47 -10.00
N LYS A 25 -15.42 15.28 -10.22
CA LYS A 25 -14.97 15.66 -11.55
C LYS A 25 -14.47 14.46 -12.34
N SER A 26 -13.67 13.62 -11.73
CA SER A 26 -13.14 12.37 -12.32
C SER A 26 -14.26 11.38 -12.63
N MET A 27 -15.25 11.24 -11.75
CA MET A 27 -16.42 10.39 -11.97
C MET A 27 -17.21 10.81 -13.22
N LYS A 28 -17.39 12.12 -13.47
CA LYS A 28 -18.00 12.59 -14.73
C LYS A 28 -17.21 12.12 -15.95
N ASN A 29 -15.89 12.24 -15.92
CA ASN A 29 -15.03 11.80 -17.01
C ASN A 29 -15.12 10.29 -17.28
N ILE A 30 -15.31 9.48 -16.23
CA ILE A 30 -15.48 8.03 -16.36
C ILE A 30 -16.73 7.69 -17.18
N ILE A 31 -17.84 8.33 -16.89
CA ILE A 31 -19.09 8.09 -17.60
C ILE A 31 -18.99 8.52 -19.07
N TYR A 32 -18.46 9.72 -19.35
CA TYR A 32 -18.35 10.24 -20.71
C TYR A 32 -17.36 9.48 -21.61
N LYS A 33 -16.45 8.70 -21.06
CA LYS A 33 -15.36 8.06 -21.81
C LYS A 33 -15.45 6.55 -21.88
N ASP A 34 -16.62 5.96 -21.69
CA ASP A 34 -16.87 4.51 -21.69
C ASP A 34 -15.96 3.73 -20.71
N ARG A 35 -15.49 4.40 -19.67
CA ARG A 35 -14.57 3.82 -18.66
C ARG A 35 -15.30 3.25 -17.45
N LEU A 36 -16.62 3.35 -17.47
CA LEU A 36 -17.45 2.89 -16.36
C LEU A 36 -17.26 1.39 -16.09
N ILE A 37 -17.13 0.60 -17.14
CA ILE A 37 -16.91 -0.86 -17.02
C ILE A 37 -15.58 -1.14 -16.31
N SER A 38 -14.50 -0.49 -16.74
CA SER A 38 -13.19 -0.63 -16.08
C SER A 38 -13.23 -0.16 -14.63
N TRP A 39 -13.92 0.95 -14.36
CA TRP A 39 -14.09 1.47 -13.01
C TRP A 39 -14.89 0.51 -12.12
N MET A 40 -15.98 -0.06 -12.62
CA MET A 40 -16.76 -1.06 -11.90
C MET A 40 -15.94 -2.34 -11.65
N HIS A 41 -15.20 -2.80 -12.64
CA HIS A 41 -14.39 -4.01 -12.52
C HIS A 41 -13.32 -3.86 -11.45
N ILE A 42 -12.53 -2.79 -11.48
CA ILE A 42 -11.48 -2.51 -10.49
C ILE A 42 -12.05 -2.34 -9.09
N ASN A 43 -13.18 -1.66 -8.95
CA ASN A 43 -13.76 -1.43 -7.62
C ASN A 43 -14.38 -2.69 -7.00
N ARG A 44 -14.64 -3.76 -7.77
CA ARG A 44 -15.11 -5.06 -7.23
C ARG A 44 -14.07 -5.75 -6.33
N GLU A 45 -12.82 -5.38 -6.43
CA GLU A 45 -11.77 -5.86 -5.52
C GLU A 45 -11.97 -5.36 -4.06
N PHE A 46 -12.62 -4.21 -3.89
CA PHE A 46 -12.80 -3.56 -2.59
C PHE A 46 -14.25 -3.45 -2.13
N PHE A 47 -15.20 -3.48 -3.05
CA PHE A 47 -16.61 -3.23 -2.79
C PHE A 47 -17.47 -4.31 -3.41
N THR A 48 -18.56 -4.65 -2.74
CA THR A 48 -19.50 -5.65 -3.28
C THR A 48 -20.18 -5.12 -4.55
N PRO A 49 -20.53 -5.99 -5.50
CA PRO A 49 -21.24 -5.61 -6.72
C PRO A 49 -22.56 -4.87 -6.42
N GLU A 50 -23.26 -5.28 -5.36
CA GLU A 50 -24.52 -4.67 -4.93
C GLU A 50 -24.31 -3.21 -4.49
N LEU A 51 -23.23 -2.95 -3.73
CA LEU A 51 -22.90 -1.59 -3.30
C LEU A 51 -22.54 -0.72 -4.51
N ILE A 52 -21.71 -1.22 -5.42
CA ILE A 52 -21.33 -0.49 -6.66
C ILE A 52 -22.58 -0.18 -7.50
N ALA A 53 -23.50 -1.12 -7.60
CA ALA A 53 -24.76 -0.92 -8.34
C ALA A 53 -25.62 0.21 -7.76
N THR A 54 -25.56 0.47 -6.45
CA THR A 54 -26.28 1.61 -5.85
C THR A 54 -25.72 2.97 -6.29
N TRP A 55 -24.46 3.02 -6.70
CA TRP A 55 -23.78 4.26 -7.11
C TRP A 55 -24.05 4.67 -8.55
N ILE A 56 -24.73 3.80 -9.32
CA ILE A 56 -24.97 3.97 -10.75
C ILE A 56 -26.46 3.90 -11.00
N LYS A 57 -26.96 4.86 -11.77
CA LYS A 57 -28.35 4.87 -12.27
C LYS A 57 -28.35 4.61 -13.76
N THR A 58 -29.28 3.82 -14.22
CA THR A 58 -29.61 3.71 -15.62
C THR A 58 -30.65 4.75 -16.00
N VAL A 59 -30.39 5.49 -17.05
CA VAL A 59 -31.31 6.50 -17.59
C VAL A 59 -31.65 6.09 -19.02
N SER A 60 -32.95 5.92 -19.30
CA SER A 60 -33.40 5.64 -20.65
C SER A 60 -33.38 6.91 -21.47
N ASN A 61 -32.59 6.93 -22.53
CA ASN A 61 -32.56 8.05 -23.46
C ASN A 61 -33.62 7.84 -24.55
N SER A 62 -34.77 8.51 -24.43
CA SER A 62 -35.88 8.38 -25.35
C SER A 62 -35.56 8.85 -26.80
N SER A 63 -34.53 9.67 -26.96
CA SER A 63 -34.14 10.21 -28.27
C SER A 63 -33.27 9.24 -29.07
N THR A 64 -32.49 8.39 -28.42
CA THR A 64 -31.53 7.49 -29.08
C THR A 64 -31.86 6.01 -28.88
N ASN A 65 -32.92 5.69 -28.13
CA ASN A 65 -33.29 4.34 -27.73
C ASN A 65 -32.13 3.55 -27.05
N SER A 66 -31.22 4.31 -26.40
CA SER A 66 -30.06 3.77 -25.69
C SER A 66 -30.25 3.86 -24.16
N ILE A 67 -29.53 3.01 -23.46
CA ILE A 67 -29.43 3.07 -22.00
C ILE A 67 -28.14 3.85 -21.67
N ASP A 68 -28.30 5.00 -21.05
CA ASP A 68 -27.21 5.79 -20.51
C ASP A 68 -27.03 5.51 -19.03
N TYR A 69 -25.82 5.73 -18.52
CA TYR A 69 -25.50 5.55 -17.12
C TYR A 69 -25.21 6.90 -16.47
N GLU A 70 -25.77 7.12 -15.30
CA GLU A 70 -25.52 8.29 -14.48
C GLU A 70 -25.06 7.90 -13.09
N ILE A 71 -24.23 8.77 -12.48
CA ILE A 71 -23.83 8.57 -11.10
C ILE A 71 -24.97 8.94 -10.16
N ASN A 72 -25.32 8.03 -9.28
CA ASN A 72 -26.17 8.32 -8.14
C ASN A 72 -25.35 9.04 -7.06
N ARG A 73 -25.16 10.35 -7.24
CA ARG A 73 -24.32 11.17 -6.37
C ARG A 73 -24.73 11.08 -4.90
N ILE A 74 -26.03 11.05 -4.63
CA ILE A 74 -26.56 11.00 -3.25
C ILE A 74 -26.15 9.71 -2.56
N GLU A 75 -26.34 8.56 -3.22
CA GLU A 75 -25.98 7.26 -2.63
C GLU A 75 -24.45 7.08 -2.53
N LEU A 76 -23.72 7.59 -3.51
CA LEU A 76 -22.26 7.57 -3.48
C LEU A 76 -21.71 8.43 -2.31
N GLU A 77 -22.22 9.64 -2.11
CA GLU A 77 -21.85 10.49 -0.97
C GLU A 77 -22.19 9.87 0.38
N LYS A 78 -23.34 9.23 0.50
CA LYS A 78 -23.74 8.49 1.71
C LYS A 78 -22.80 7.30 1.98
N SER A 79 -22.43 6.59 0.92
CA SER A 79 -21.53 5.44 1.02
C SER A 79 -20.12 5.85 1.42
N ILE A 80 -19.57 6.89 0.79
CA ILE A 80 -18.22 7.40 1.10
C ILE A 80 -18.08 7.76 2.59
N LYS A 81 -19.12 8.32 3.22
CA LYS A 81 -19.11 8.64 4.65
C LYS A 81 -19.03 7.39 5.56
N LYS A 82 -19.35 6.21 5.03
CA LYS A 82 -19.32 4.94 5.77
C LYS A 82 -18.08 4.10 5.47
N LEU A 83 -17.30 4.48 4.47
CA LEU A 83 -16.08 3.78 4.11
C LEU A 83 -15.00 3.97 5.17
N SER A 84 -14.16 2.96 5.34
CA SER A 84 -12.90 3.14 6.05
C SER A 84 -11.99 4.12 5.29
N SER A 85 -11.02 4.73 5.98
CA SER A 85 -10.07 5.63 5.34
C SER A 85 -9.35 4.97 4.15
N GLY A 86 -8.92 3.71 4.29
CA GLY A 86 -8.27 2.95 3.22
C GLY A 86 -9.18 2.72 2.01
N GLN A 87 -10.44 2.35 2.24
CA GLN A 87 -11.42 2.18 1.16
C GLN A 87 -11.70 3.50 0.42
N ALA A 88 -11.84 4.60 1.16
CA ALA A 88 -12.06 5.92 0.55
C ALA A 88 -10.84 6.36 -0.29
N ILE A 89 -9.61 6.15 0.22
CA ILE A 89 -8.37 6.44 -0.51
C ILE A 89 -8.30 5.62 -1.79
N PHE A 90 -8.53 4.31 -1.70
CA PHE A 90 -8.53 3.43 -2.86
C PHE A 90 -9.52 3.91 -3.93
N LEU A 91 -10.76 4.18 -3.53
CA LEU A 91 -11.81 4.67 -4.43
C LEU A 91 -11.39 5.96 -5.14
N TYR A 92 -10.80 6.91 -4.40
CA TYR A 92 -10.36 8.18 -4.96
C TYR A 92 -9.19 8.00 -5.95
N ILE A 93 -8.18 7.25 -5.58
CA ILE A 93 -7.00 6.99 -6.43
C ILE A 93 -7.43 6.30 -7.72
N MET A 94 -8.16 5.19 -7.63
CA MET A 94 -8.57 4.43 -8.80
C MET A 94 -9.48 5.25 -9.72
N THR A 95 -10.38 6.03 -9.15
CA THR A 95 -11.26 6.91 -9.92
C THR A 95 -10.45 7.95 -10.70
N GLU A 96 -9.45 8.56 -10.08
CA GLU A 96 -8.63 9.59 -10.73
C GLU A 96 -7.74 8.99 -11.84
N ILE A 97 -7.15 7.82 -11.60
CA ILE A 97 -6.36 7.13 -12.62
C ILE A 97 -7.23 6.77 -13.81
N ILE A 98 -8.34 6.07 -13.59
CA ILE A 98 -9.22 5.58 -14.66
C ILE A 98 -9.80 6.76 -15.48
N ALA A 99 -10.10 7.88 -14.82
CA ALA A 99 -10.60 9.07 -15.51
C ALA A 99 -9.57 9.71 -16.46
N ASN A 100 -8.29 9.56 -16.17
CA ASN A 100 -7.21 10.28 -16.86
C ASN A 100 -6.28 9.40 -17.68
N ILE A 101 -6.17 8.11 -17.38
CA ILE A 101 -5.27 7.18 -18.07
C ILE A 101 -5.58 7.11 -19.56
N ARG A 102 -4.55 7.02 -20.38
CA ARG A 102 -4.60 6.80 -21.83
C ARG A 102 -3.65 5.66 -22.20
N TYR A 103 -3.72 5.20 -23.44
CA TYR A 103 -2.70 4.30 -23.96
C TYR A 103 -1.33 4.97 -23.89
N ASP A 104 -0.30 4.18 -23.54
CA ASP A 104 1.09 4.62 -23.38
C ASP A 104 1.28 5.73 -22.31
N SER A 105 0.44 5.76 -21.28
CA SER A 105 0.61 6.68 -20.15
C SER A 105 1.74 6.24 -19.23
N LEU A 106 2.36 7.19 -18.55
CA LEU A 106 3.24 6.95 -17.43
C LEU A 106 2.52 7.36 -16.13
N ILE A 107 2.33 6.39 -15.24
CA ILE A 107 1.77 6.61 -13.91
C ILE A 107 2.94 6.71 -12.93
N ILE A 108 2.96 7.74 -12.11
CA ILE A 108 3.98 7.93 -11.08
C ILE A 108 3.30 8.00 -9.72
N PHE A 109 3.70 7.10 -8.84
CA PHE A 109 3.24 7.07 -7.44
C PHE A 109 4.39 7.33 -6.48
N ASP A 110 4.12 8.16 -5.48
CA ASP A 110 5.00 8.42 -4.35
C ASP A 110 4.30 7.95 -3.09
N GLU A 111 4.81 6.86 -2.48
CA GLU A 111 4.30 6.21 -1.29
C GLU A 111 2.77 5.92 -1.34
N PRO A 112 2.27 5.16 -2.32
CA PRO A 112 0.84 4.89 -2.45
C PRO A 112 0.27 4.08 -1.28
N GLU A 113 1.13 3.39 -0.53
CA GLU A 113 0.79 2.60 0.65
C GLU A 113 0.45 3.44 1.89
N THR A 114 0.79 4.72 1.89
CA THR A 114 0.58 5.59 3.06
C THR A 114 -0.89 5.58 3.49
N HIS A 115 -1.14 5.21 4.75
CA HIS A 115 -2.47 5.04 5.34
C HIS A 115 -3.29 3.83 4.87
N LEU A 116 -2.71 2.91 4.10
CA LEU A 116 -3.38 1.67 3.70
C LEU A 116 -3.03 0.50 4.62
N HIS A 117 -4.00 -0.36 4.87
CA HIS A 117 -3.76 -1.65 5.52
C HIS A 117 -3.01 -2.58 4.54
N PRO A 118 -2.14 -3.50 5.00
CA PRO A 118 -1.38 -4.41 4.15
C PRO A 118 -2.18 -5.09 3.04
N ASN A 119 -3.37 -5.60 3.33
CA ASN A 119 -4.25 -6.23 2.34
C ASN A 119 -4.69 -5.23 1.26
N ALA A 120 -4.97 -3.98 1.65
CA ALA A 120 -5.36 -2.93 0.72
C ALA A 120 -4.20 -2.49 -0.19
N ILE A 121 -2.96 -2.57 0.29
CA ILE A 121 -1.76 -2.32 -0.51
C ILE A 121 -1.66 -3.34 -1.64
N SER A 122 -1.78 -4.64 -1.34
CA SER A 122 -1.71 -5.70 -2.34
C SER A 122 -2.81 -5.54 -3.41
N GLN A 123 -4.04 -5.23 -2.98
CA GLN A 123 -5.15 -4.98 -3.90
C GLN A 123 -4.92 -3.73 -4.77
N LEU A 124 -4.37 -2.65 -4.20
CA LEU A 124 -4.03 -1.43 -4.94
C LEU A 124 -3.01 -1.74 -6.05
N ILE A 125 -1.95 -2.46 -5.72
CA ILE A 125 -0.91 -2.83 -6.69
C ILE A 125 -1.46 -3.72 -7.80
N ASN A 126 -2.27 -4.72 -7.46
CA ASN A 126 -2.93 -5.58 -8.46
C ASN A 126 -3.83 -4.76 -9.40
N SER A 127 -4.58 -3.81 -8.86
CA SER A 127 -5.44 -2.92 -9.64
C SER A 127 -4.64 -2.00 -10.57
N ILE A 128 -3.50 -1.49 -10.11
CA ILE A 128 -2.58 -0.68 -10.92
C ILE A 128 -1.99 -1.51 -12.07
N HIS A 129 -1.54 -2.75 -11.78
CA HIS A 129 -1.04 -3.66 -12.79
C HIS A 129 -2.10 -3.94 -13.86
N SER A 130 -3.32 -4.30 -13.44
CA SER A 130 -4.44 -4.55 -14.36
C SER A 130 -4.73 -3.34 -15.27
N LEU A 131 -4.71 -2.13 -14.72
CA LEU A 131 -4.88 -0.91 -15.51
C LEU A 131 -3.71 -0.63 -16.45
N ALA A 132 -2.48 -0.81 -15.98
CA ALA A 132 -1.29 -0.63 -16.80
C ALA A 132 -1.30 -1.57 -18.00
N ASP A 133 -1.65 -2.83 -17.79
CA ASP A 133 -1.77 -3.83 -18.86
C ASP A 133 -2.90 -3.47 -19.84
N GLN A 134 -4.07 -3.12 -19.32
CA GLN A 134 -5.23 -2.76 -20.16
C GLN A 134 -4.94 -1.56 -21.06
N PHE A 135 -4.20 -0.56 -20.57
CA PHE A 135 -3.88 0.67 -21.28
C PHE A 135 -2.47 0.66 -21.87
N LYS A 136 -1.75 -0.47 -21.86
CA LYS A 136 -0.35 -0.60 -22.29
C LYS A 136 0.53 0.53 -21.73
N SER A 137 0.34 0.81 -20.46
CA SER A 137 0.94 1.95 -19.77
C SER A 137 2.05 1.49 -18.83
N TYR A 138 2.88 2.43 -18.40
CA TYR A 138 3.98 2.17 -17.47
C TYR A 138 3.65 2.75 -16.10
N CYS A 139 4.21 2.14 -15.05
CA CYS A 139 4.07 2.63 -13.68
C CYS A 139 5.43 2.69 -12.99
N ILE A 140 5.73 3.82 -12.35
CA ILE A 140 6.88 4.01 -11.47
C ILE A 140 6.33 4.25 -10.06
N ILE A 141 6.78 3.45 -9.10
CA ILE A 141 6.34 3.54 -7.70
C ILE A 141 7.57 3.80 -6.83
N ALA A 142 7.59 4.94 -6.14
CA ALA A 142 8.51 5.14 -5.02
C ALA A 142 7.83 4.63 -3.75
N THR A 143 8.49 3.77 -2.98
CA THR A 143 7.87 3.09 -1.84
C THR A 143 8.89 2.71 -0.76
N HIS A 144 8.42 2.65 0.48
CA HIS A 144 9.11 2.03 1.61
C HIS A 144 8.45 0.72 2.05
N SER A 145 7.50 0.20 1.30
CA SER A 145 6.74 -1.00 1.65
C SER A 145 7.37 -2.28 1.09
N PRO A 146 7.84 -3.21 1.93
CA PRO A 146 8.31 -4.51 1.48
C PRO A 146 7.20 -5.34 0.82
N ILE A 147 5.93 -5.05 1.11
CA ILE A 147 4.77 -5.72 0.50
C ILE A 147 4.67 -5.37 -0.99
N ILE A 148 4.91 -4.12 -1.36
CA ILE A 148 4.95 -3.70 -2.77
C ILE A 148 6.13 -4.35 -3.47
N VAL A 149 7.30 -4.30 -2.86
CA VAL A 149 8.53 -4.90 -3.38
C VAL A 149 8.40 -6.40 -3.63
N GLN A 150 7.73 -7.13 -2.73
CA GLN A 150 7.49 -8.57 -2.84
C GLN A 150 6.72 -8.96 -4.12
N GLY A 151 5.90 -8.07 -4.65
CA GLY A 151 5.13 -8.31 -5.88
C GLY A 151 5.88 -7.97 -7.17
N ILE A 152 7.14 -7.51 -7.09
CA ILE A 152 7.90 -7.00 -8.25
C ILE A 152 9.18 -7.81 -8.43
N LEU A 153 9.51 -8.14 -9.68
CA LEU A 153 10.79 -8.80 -10.02
C LEU A 153 11.97 -7.88 -9.71
N SER A 154 13.04 -8.42 -9.13
CA SER A 154 14.23 -7.67 -8.71
C SER A 154 14.86 -6.80 -9.81
N LYS A 155 14.81 -7.26 -11.06
CA LYS A 155 15.29 -6.50 -12.23
C LYS A 155 14.53 -5.18 -12.48
N ASN A 156 13.32 -5.04 -11.96
CA ASN A 156 12.47 -3.86 -12.09
C ASN A 156 12.52 -2.97 -10.84
N ILE A 157 13.38 -3.29 -9.86
CA ILE A 157 13.53 -2.56 -8.62
C ILE A 157 14.88 -1.84 -8.61
N PHE A 158 14.83 -0.56 -8.25
CA PHE A 158 16.00 0.28 -8.05
C PHE A 158 16.06 0.72 -6.60
N VAL A 159 17.10 0.30 -5.89
CA VAL A 159 17.35 0.69 -4.50
C VAL A 159 18.20 1.95 -4.51
N ILE A 160 17.64 3.03 -3.98
CA ILE A 160 18.30 4.34 -3.91
C ILE A 160 18.83 4.52 -2.49
N LYS A 161 20.14 4.62 -2.33
CA LYS A 161 20.79 4.88 -1.03
C LYS A 161 21.51 6.22 -1.07
N ASN A 162 21.45 6.95 0.04
CA ASN A 162 22.19 8.19 0.23
C ASN A 162 23.15 7.99 1.41
N GLU A 163 24.39 7.63 1.12
CA GLU A 163 25.44 7.42 2.11
C GLU A 163 26.46 8.55 1.99
N ASN A 164 26.68 9.28 3.10
CA ASN A 164 27.62 10.39 3.16
C ASN A 164 27.43 11.45 2.06
N LYS A 165 26.18 11.76 1.69
CA LYS A 165 25.78 12.65 0.58
C LYS A 165 26.15 12.15 -0.82
N VAL A 166 26.52 10.89 -0.95
CA VAL A 166 26.69 10.22 -2.25
C VAL A 166 25.45 9.38 -2.52
N LEU A 167 24.80 9.68 -3.64
CA LEU A 167 23.64 8.93 -4.09
C LEU A 167 24.13 7.69 -4.87
N SER A 168 23.72 6.51 -4.44
CA SER A 168 23.93 5.26 -5.17
C SER A 168 22.60 4.65 -5.60
N VAL A 169 22.59 4.03 -6.77
CA VAL A 169 21.44 3.32 -7.33
C VAL A 169 21.88 1.91 -7.66
N THR A 170 21.26 0.92 -7.05
CA THR A 170 21.60 -0.50 -7.25
C THR A 170 20.31 -1.32 -7.42
N HIS A 171 20.45 -2.57 -7.85
CA HIS A 171 19.39 -3.56 -7.76
C HIS A 171 19.46 -4.31 -6.43
N PRO A 172 18.36 -4.95 -5.99
CA PRO A 172 18.40 -5.87 -4.86
C PRO A 172 19.44 -6.97 -5.03
N SER A 173 19.98 -7.48 -3.93
CA SER A 173 20.96 -8.59 -3.97
C SER A 173 20.29 -9.96 -4.08
N LEU A 174 18.95 -10.03 -3.92
CA LEU A 174 18.14 -11.24 -4.00
C LEU A 174 16.94 -11.03 -4.93
N GLU A 175 16.34 -12.14 -5.39
CA GLU A 175 15.05 -12.07 -6.08
C GLU A 175 13.95 -11.73 -5.08
N THR A 176 13.22 -10.66 -5.38
CA THR A 176 12.21 -10.10 -4.46
C THR A 176 10.82 -10.69 -4.68
N PHE A 177 10.54 -11.19 -5.89
CA PHE A 177 9.23 -11.72 -6.24
C PHE A 177 8.88 -12.96 -5.41
N GLY A 178 7.89 -12.83 -4.52
CA GLY A 178 7.47 -13.90 -3.62
C GLY A 178 8.41 -14.20 -2.45
N GLU A 179 9.49 -13.43 -2.26
CA GLU A 179 10.44 -13.65 -1.17
C GLU A 179 9.83 -13.26 0.20
N ASN A 180 10.42 -13.75 1.27
CA ASN A 180 10.01 -13.43 2.64
C ASN A 180 10.19 -11.94 2.93
N LEU A 181 9.15 -11.31 3.52
CA LEU A 181 9.17 -9.87 3.83
C LEU A 181 10.33 -9.46 4.73
N SER A 182 10.74 -10.31 5.68
CA SER A 182 11.88 -10.01 6.55
C SER A 182 13.20 -9.95 5.76
N LYS A 183 13.40 -10.85 4.79
CA LYS A 183 14.58 -10.83 3.93
C LYS A 183 14.60 -9.61 3.02
N ILE A 184 13.46 -9.25 2.42
CA ILE A 184 13.32 -8.03 1.63
C ILE A 184 13.65 -6.80 2.48
N THR A 185 13.10 -6.75 3.71
CA THR A 185 13.32 -5.64 4.65
C THR A 185 14.80 -5.52 5.02
N ASP A 186 15.46 -6.63 5.27
CA ASP A 186 16.89 -6.66 5.61
C ASP A 186 17.78 -6.25 4.45
N ASP A 187 17.50 -6.71 3.23
CA ASP A 187 18.34 -6.47 2.05
C ASP A 187 18.18 -5.04 1.52
N ILE A 188 16.93 -4.59 1.37
CA ILE A 188 16.62 -3.33 0.69
C ILE A 188 16.59 -2.16 1.67
N PHE A 189 15.97 -2.35 2.85
CA PHE A 189 15.74 -1.26 3.81
C PHE A 189 16.75 -1.24 4.96
N GLY A 190 17.72 -2.17 4.98
CA GLY A 190 18.84 -2.16 5.93
C GLY A 190 18.42 -2.40 7.39
N ALA A 191 17.33 -3.14 7.64
CA ALA A 191 16.81 -3.36 8.99
C ALA A 191 17.73 -4.18 9.89
N ARG A 192 18.73 -4.87 9.33
CA ARG A 192 19.71 -5.68 10.10
C ARG A 192 20.50 -4.86 11.11
N ASP A 193 20.80 -3.60 10.77
CA ASP A 193 21.63 -2.73 11.59
C ASP A 193 20.83 -1.97 12.65
N THR A 194 19.49 -2.06 12.62
CA THR A 194 18.64 -1.39 13.60
C THR A 194 18.53 -2.27 14.85
N PRO A 195 19.03 -1.82 16.03
CA PRO A 195 18.90 -2.57 17.27
C PRO A 195 17.43 -2.83 17.56
N GLN A 196 17.01 -4.08 17.48
CA GLN A 196 15.63 -4.46 17.79
C GLN A 196 15.39 -4.23 19.29
N TYR A 197 14.35 -3.44 19.63
CA TYR A 197 14.02 -3.09 21.02
C TYR A 197 13.96 -4.30 21.95
N PHE A 198 13.34 -5.39 21.51
CA PHE A 198 13.22 -6.61 22.32
C PHE A 198 14.58 -7.25 22.59
N ARG A 199 15.50 -7.25 21.62
CA ARG A 199 16.86 -7.78 21.78
C ARG A 199 17.63 -6.98 22.82
N LYS A 200 17.62 -5.65 22.71
CA LYS A 200 18.25 -4.77 23.69
C LYS A 200 17.67 -4.97 25.08
N LYS A 201 16.35 -5.11 25.21
CA LYS A 201 15.70 -5.35 26.50
C LYS A 201 16.16 -6.67 27.14
N ILE A 202 16.32 -7.73 26.35
CA ILE A 202 16.85 -9.03 26.84
C ILE A 202 18.31 -8.87 27.28
N GLU A 203 19.15 -8.23 26.45
CA GLU A 203 20.55 -7.97 26.79
C GLU A 203 20.70 -7.17 28.09
N ASP A 204 19.86 -6.18 28.30
CA ASP A 204 19.87 -5.36 29.53
C ASP A 204 19.42 -6.18 30.75
N GLN A 205 18.45 -7.10 30.63
CA GLN A 205 18.06 -7.99 31.71
C GLN A 205 19.19 -8.98 32.08
N ILE A 206 19.89 -9.50 31.07
CA ILE A 206 21.07 -10.36 31.31
C ILE A 206 22.16 -9.58 32.06
N LYS A 207 22.44 -8.35 31.69
CA LYS A 207 23.43 -7.50 32.37
C LYS A 207 23.07 -7.18 33.81
N ILE A 208 21.79 -7.13 34.16
CA ILE A 208 21.29 -6.92 35.53
C ILE A 208 21.38 -8.23 36.34
N GLY A 209 21.64 -9.39 35.69
CA GLY A 209 21.85 -10.66 36.38
C GLY A 209 20.69 -11.66 36.31
N TYR A 210 19.67 -11.38 35.45
CA TYR A 210 18.61 -12.37 35.21
C TYR A 210 19.13 -13.54 34.38
N SER A 211 18.77 -14.76 34.75
CA SER A 211 19.07 -15.95 33.94
C SER A 211 18.22 -15.99 32.67
N ILE A 212 18.71 -16.67 31.64
CA ILE A 212 17.95 -16.86 30.38
C ILE A 212 16.61 -17.58 30.66
N ASP A 213 16.58 -18.50 31.60
CA ASP A 213 15.34 -19.19 31.98
C ASP A 213 14.33 -18.29 32.68
N ASP A 214 14.78 -17.36 33.52
CA ASP A 214 13.89 -16.36 34.13
C ASP A 214 13.33 -15.42 33.10
N ILE A 215 14.17 -14.99 32.18
CA ILE A 215 13.75 -14.15 31.05
C ILE A 215 12.72 -14.89 30.16
N ARG A 216 12.99 -16.17 29.84
CA ARG A 216 12.07 -17.02 29.08
C ARG A 216 10.71 -17.13 29.75
N LYS A 217 10.69 -17.42 31.07
CA LYS A 217 9.44 -17.48 31.84
C LYS A 217 8.70 -16.18 31.91
N SER A 218 9.41 -15.05 32.01
CA SER A 218 8.81 -13.72 32.08
C SER A 218 8.17 -13.26 30.76
N ILE A 219 8.67 -13.74 29.61
CA ILE A 219 8.19 -13.39 28.28
C ILE A 219 7.07 -14.34 27.81
N GLN A 220 7.09 -15.58 28.28
CA GLN A 220 6.13 -16.59 27.86
C GLN A 220 4.75 -16.32 28.48
N SER A 221 3.76 -16.09 27.64
CA SER A 221 2.35 -16.03 28.07
C SER A 221 1.79 -17.44 28.23
N ASP A 222 0.89 -17.64 29.19
CA ASP A 222 0.29 -18.94 29.46
C ASP A 222 -0.37 -19.54 28.21
N GLY A 223 0.04 -20.74 27.83
CA GLY A 223 -0.49 -21.49 26.69
C GLY A 223 -0.02 -21.00 25.30
N VAL A 224 0.84 -19.98 25.22
CA VAL A 224 1.39 -19.49 23.94
C VAL A 224 2.87 -19.82 23.85
N PRO A 225 3.32 -20.64 22.87
CA PRO A 225 4.73 -20.91 22.68
C PRO A 225 5.49 -19.66 22.22
N LEU A 226 6.76 -19.54 22.63
CA LEU A 226 7.64 -18.50 22.10
C LEU A 226 7.83 -18.67 20.58
N SER A 227 7.96 -17.57 19.87
CA SER A 227 8.29 -17.64 18.44
C SER A 227 9.66 -18.31 18.23
N LEU A 228 9.81 -19.02 17.11
CA LEU A 228 11.06 -19.69 16.76
C LEU A 228 12.25 -18.72 16.78
N ASN A 229 12.08 -17.52 16.21
CA ASN A 229 13.14 -16.50 16.17
C ASN A 229 13.59 -16.07 17.58
N LEU A 230 12.64 -15.88 18.49
CA LEU A 230 12.95 -15.51 19.87
C LEU A 230 13.63 -16.66 20.61
N SER A 231 13.18 -17.90 20.39
CA SER A 231 13.79 -19.10 20.98
C SER A 231 15.24 -19.27 20.53
N ILE A 232 15.52 -19.12 19.24
CA ILE A 232 16.89 -19.15 18.70
C ILE A 232 17.74 -18.01 19.26
N LEU A 233 17.19 -16.80 19.37
CA LEU A 233 17.90 -15.66 19.95
C LEU A 233 18.33 -15.93 21.39
N LEU A 234 17.41 -16.41 22.23
CA LEU A 234 17.72 -16.76 23.65
C LEU A 234 18.75 -17.85 23.73
N GLN A 235 18.67 -18.90 22.92
CA GLN A 235 19.66 -19.97 22.87
C GLN A 235 21.05 -19.47 22.47
N ASN A 236 21.15 -18.59 21.47
CA ASN A 236 22.41 -17.99 21.05
C ASN A 236 23.02 -17.09 22.13
N MET A 237 22.20 -16.39 22.91
CA MET A 237 22.66 -15.58 24.03
C MET A 237 23.13 -16.44 25.21
N GLU A 238 22.50 -17.60 25.43
CA GLU A 238 22.90 -18.58 26.47
C GLU A 238 24.29 -19.15 26.18
N ILE A 239 24.56 -19.52 24.92
CA ILE A 239 25.86 -20.04 24.51
C ILE A 239 26.95 -18.97 24.71
N LYS A 240 26.69 -17.72 24.33
CA LYS A 240 27.64 -16.60 24.47
C LYS A 240 27.94 -16.19 25.92
N ASN A 241 27.04 -16.48 26.86
CA ASN A 241 27.26 -16.17 28.27
C ASN A 241 27.99 -17.32 29.02
N ASN A 242 28.07 -18.52 28.43
CA ASN A 242 28.74 -19.68 28.97
C ASN A 242 30.19 -19.85 28.46
N ASP A 243 30.58 -19.08 27.47
CA ASP A 243 31.96 -18.93 26.95
C ASP A 243 32.65 -17.70 27.60
#